data_da626ac0b4c72bb672b20c4940299cf5
#
_entry.id   da626ac0b4c72bb672b20c4940299cf5
#
_cell.length_a   1.000
_cell.length_b   1.000
_cell.length_c   1.000
_cell.angle_alpha   90.00
_cell.angle_beta   90.00
_cell.angle_gamma   90.00
#
_symmetry.space_group_name_H-M   'P 1'
#
loop_
_entity.id
_entity.type
_entity.pdbx_description
1 polymer ?
#
loop_
_entity_poly.entity_id
_entity_poly.type
_entity_poly.pdbx_seq_one_letter_code
_entity_poly.pdbx_strand_id
1 'polypeptide(L)'
;MTEPLASTELLPRFDPAELRGFERVAVPMLTRWNRSPMAKRLVYGFVRYVSHPWIQASIRNRLVESGVERVQGLRPPKGVLLVSNHRTFWDMYIATSVLETHTDFIHSLYFPVRARFFYDHPVGMLVNGAVSGGSMWPPMFDGFGRQTMNLTGLQQCAHVLRKQGSLVGIHPEGTRSKGEDPLEFLKARGGIGRVLQACDPDVVVLPYFLAGLSNAFVKEVRQNFRPAGQRGLPITLSWGTPLRVGDLDLDRAPIVVARELLAGIHELGRAALADAPKLM
;
A
#
# COMPACT_ATOMS: atom_id res chain seq x y z
N MET A 1 9.93 -28.40 -10.91
CA MET A 1 8.60 -28.35 -11.57
C MET A 1 7.60 -27.98 -10.50
N THR A 2 7.24 -26.72 -10.39
CA THR A 2 6.19 -26.21 -9.51
C THR A 2 4.93 -26.10 -10.36
N GLU A 3 3.89 -26.85 -9.99
CA GLU A 3 2.59 -26.77 -10.66
C GLU A 3 2.09 -25.33 -10.71
N PRO A 4 1.55 -24.87 -11.85
CA PRO A 4 0.88 -23.58 -11.94
C PRO A 4 -0.35 -23.63 -11.01
N LEU A 5 -0.43 -22.67 -10.10
CA LEU A 5 -1.57 -22.50 -9.20
C LEU A 5 -2.85 -22.39 -10.02
N ALA A 6 -3.66 -23.44 -9.98
CA ALA A 6 -4.95 -23.49 -10.64
C ALA A 6 -5.76 -22.23 -10.26
N SER A 7 -6.40 -21.62 -11.26
CA SER A 7 -7.30 -20.47 -11.15
C SER A 7 -8.53 -20.84 -10.32
N THR A 8 -8.40 -20.84 -9.00
CA THR A 8 -9.53 -21.01 -8.10
C THR A 8 -10.32 -19.70 -8.08
N GLU A 9 -11.56 -19.73 -8.54
CA GLU A 9 -12.52 -18.62 -8.44
C GLU A 9 -12.76 -18.14 -6.99
N LEU A 10 -12.37 -18.95 -6.02
CA LEU A 10 -12.59 -18.69 -4.59
C LEU A 10 -11.39 -17.99 -3.96
N LEU A 11 -11.68 -16.93 -3.20
CA LEU A 11 -10.67 -16.25 -2.37
C LEU A 11 -10.00 -17.25 -1.41
N PRO A 12 -8.67 -17.36 -1.39
CA PRO A 12 -7.94 -18.19 -0.43
C PRO A 12 -8.36 -17.89 1.01
N ARG A 13 -8.48 -18.90 1.85
CA ARG A 13 -8.96 -18.76 3.23
C ARG A 13 -7.84 -19.09 4.21
N PHE A 14 -7.76 -18.34 5.29
CA PHE A 14 -6.93 -18.69 6.43
C PHE A 14 -7.48 -19.96 7.10
N ASP A 15 -6.60 -20.85 7.52
CA ASP A 15 -6.99 -22.00 8.33
C ASP A 15 -7.41 -21.52 9.74
N PRO A 16 -8.68 -21.75 10.16
CA PRO A 16 -9.15 -21.37 11.49
C PRO A 16 -8.33 -21.98 12.63
N ALA A 17 -7.74 -23.15 12.42
CA ALA A 17 -6.93 -23.84 13.43
C ALA A 17 -5.62 -23.12 13.74
N GLU A 18 -5.07 -22.37 12.77
CA GLU A 18 -3.85 -21.58 12.95
C GLU A 18 -4.09 -20.22 13.61
N LEU A 19 -5.35 -19.76 13.74
CA LEU A 19 -5.68 -18.47 14.36
C LEU A 19 -5.59 -18.56 15.90
N ARG A 20 -5.06 -17.49 16.52
CA ARG A 20 -4.81 -17.45 17.96
C ARG A 20 -5.57 -16.30 18.63
N GLY A 21 -6.02 -16.51 19.85
CA GLY A 21 -6.65 -15.47 20.66
C GLY A 21 -7.73 -14.70 19.91
N PHE A 22 -7.60 -13.36 19.87
CA PHE A 22 -8.55 -12.47 19.24
C PHE A 22 -8.53 -12.58 17.69
N GLU A 23 -7.47 -13.09 17.08
CA GLU A 23 -7.42 -13.34 15.63
C GLU A 23 -8.59 -14.23 15.15
N ARG A 24 -9.03 -15.19 16.00
CA ARG A 24 -10.17 -16.08 15.70
C ARG A 24 -11.48 -15.32 15.43
N VAL A 25 -11.60 -14.12 15.96
CA VAL A 25 -12.75 -13.23 15.75
C VAL A 25 -12.44 -12.20 14.65
N ALA A 26 -11.31 -11.52 14.76
CA ALA A 26 -10.96 -10.39 13.89
C ALA A 26 -10.73 -10.82 12.43
N VAL A 27 -10.01 -11.92 12.20
CA VAL A 27 -9.66 -12.38 10.85
C VAL A 27 -10.89 -12.79 10.04
N PRO A 28 -11.78 -13.67 10.52
CA PRO A 28 -13.00 -14.02 9.79
C PRO A 28 -13.91 -12.81 9.56
N MET A 29 -14.09 -11.95 10.58
CA MET A 29 -14.95 -10.79 10.50
C MET A 29 -14.45 -9.79 9.45
N LEU A 30 -13.17 -9.38 9.51
CA LEU A 30 -12.59 -8.44 8.53
C LEU A 30 -12.46 -9.06 7.14
N THR A 31 -12.23 -10.37 7.05
CA THR A 31 -12.25 -11.06 5.75
C THR A 31 -13.66 -11.03 5.14
N ARG A 32 -14.70 -11.32 5.91
CA ARG A 32 -16.09 -11.20 5.44
C ARG A 32 -16.43 -9.77 5.03
N TRP A 33 -15.99 -8.78 5.82
CA TRP A 33 -16.17 -7.35 5.54
C TRP A 33 -15.52 -6.96 4.20
N ASN A 34 -14.26 -7.33 4.00
CA ASN A 34 -13.51 -7.00 2.79
C ASN A 34 -13.96 -7.77 1.54
N ARG A 35 -14.72 -8.86 1.70
CA ARG A 35 -15.37 -9.60 0.60
C ARG A 35 -16.74 -9.02 0.20
N SER A 36 -17.36 -8.25 1.07
CA SER A 36 -18.69 -7.67 0.81
C SER A 36 -18.57 -6.47 -0.15
N PRO A 37 -19.20 -6.53 -1.34
CA PRO A 37 -19.21 -5.40 -2.27
C PRO A 37 -19.88 -4.16 -1.67
N MET A 38 -20.93 -4.35 -0.87
CA MET A 38 -21.61 -3.25 -0.20
C MET A 38 -20.72 -2.60 0.86
N ALA A 39 -20.06 -3.40 1.71
CA ALA A 39 -19.12 -2.86 2.69
C ALA A 39 -17.99 -2.08 2.01
N LYS A 40 -17.43 -2.60 0.91
CA LYS A 40 -16.38 -1.90 0.17
C LYS A 40 -16.86 -0.58 -0.45
N ARG A 41 -18.08 -0.50 -0.95
CA ARG A 41 -18.67 0.76 -1.43
C ARG A 41 -18.81 1.79 -0.31
N LEU A 42 -19.33 1.38 0.86
CA LEU A 42 -19.46 2.26 2.02
C LEU A 42 -18.11 2.76 2.52
N VAL A 43 -17.13 1.86 2.64
CA VAL A 43 -15.76 2.18 3.04
C VAL A 43 -15.11 3.13 2.05
N TYR A 44 -15.23 2.85 0.76
CA TYR A 44 -14.68 3.72 -0.26
C TYR A 44 -15.31 5.11 -0.23
N GLY A 45 -16.64 5.20 -0.07
CA GLY A 45 -17.33 6.47 0.12
C GLY A 45 -16.82 7.25 1.33
N PHE A 46 -16.64 6.57 2.49
CA PHE A 46 -16.05 7.19 3.68
C PHE A 46 -14.62 7.68 3.43
N VAL A 47 -13.78 6.84 2.83
CA VAL A 47 -12.38 7.21 2.54
C VAL A 47 -12.33 8.40 1.58
N ARG A 48 -13.09 8.37 0.49
CA ARG A 48 -13.11 9.42 -0.54
C ARG A 48 -13.64 10.75 -0.04
N TYR A 49 -14.76 10.74 0.70
CA TYR A 49 -15.47 11.98 1.08
C TYR A 49 -15.11 12.49 2.48
N VAL A 50 -14.50 11.66 3.32
CA VAL A 50 -14.11 12.03 4.68
C VAL A 50 -12.60 11.99 4.86
N SER A 51 -11.98 10.80 4.65
CA SER A 51 -10.56 10.63 4.97
C SER A 51 -9.64 11.41 4.01
N HIS A 52 -9.82 11.28 2.71
CA HIS A 52 -8.91 11.90 1.73
C HIS A 52 -8.94 13.43 1.76
N PRO A 53 -10.10 14.14 1.85
CA PRO A 53 -10.11 15.59 1.93
C PRO A 53 -9.30 16.16 3.11
N TRP A 54 -9.41 15.56 4.29
CA TRP A 54 -8.63 16.06 5.44
C TRP A 54 -7.14 15.67 5.35
N ILE A 55 -6.81 14.49 4.78
CA ILE A 55 -5.41 14.11 4.50
C ILE A 55 -4.79 15.12 3.54
N GLN A 56 -5.45 15.39 2.42
CA GLN A 56 -4.98 16.39 1.44
C GLN A 56 -4.83 17.77 2.07
N ALA A 57 -5.83 18.22 2.85
CA ALA A 57 -5.72 19.48 3.57
C ALA A 57 -4.52 19.54 4.51
N SER A 58 -4.14 18.38 5.09
CA SER A 58 -3.02 18.26 6.04
C SER A 58 -1.64 18.29 5.39
N ILE A 59 -1.54 18.13 4.07
CA ILE A 59 -0.26 18.03 3.35
C ILE A 59 -0.09 19.10 2.25
N ARG A 60 -1.18 19.66 1.73
CA ARG A 60 -1.23 20.46 0.49
C ARG A 60 -0.22 21.59 0.40
N ASN A 61 0.10 22.23 1.53
CA ASN A 61 1.00 23.38 1.56
C ASN A 61 2.49 22.99 1.55
N ARG A 62 2.78 21.70 1.68
CA ARG A 62 4.13 21.13 1.69
C ARG A 62 4.33 20.08 0.60
N LEU A 63 3.25 19.64 -0.06
CA LEU A 63 3.32 18.62 -1.10
C LEU A 63 4.04 19.16 -2.33
N VAL A 64 5.06 18.43 -2.76
CA VAL A 64 5.76 18.57 -4.04
C VAL A 64 5.55 17.29 -4.79
N GLU A 65 4.78 17.35 -5.87
CA GLU A 65 4.39 16.21 -6.67
C GLU A 65 5.09 16.22 -8.02
N SER A 66 5.53 15.04 -8.49
CA SER A 66 6.14 14.87 -9.81
C SER A 66 5.67 13.55 -10.46
N GLY A 67 5.79 13.47 -11.80
CA GLY A 67 5.34 12.30 -12.57
C GLY A 67 3.82 12.21 -12.70
N VAL A 68 3.08 13.31 -12.53
CA VAL A 68 1.61 13.34 -12.60
C VAL A 68 1.11 12.87 -13.96
N GLU A 69 1.83 13.20 -15.03
CA GLU A 69 1.52 12.78 -16.41
C GLU A 69 1.46 11.27 -16.59
N ARG A 70 2.09 10.50 -15.70
CA ARG A 70 2.12 9.03 -15.71
C ARG A 70 0.86 8.40 -15.11
N VAL A 71 0.17 9.15 -14.25
CA VAL A 71 -1.02 8.67 -13.53
C VAL A 71 -2.29 9.37 -13.97
N GLN A 72 -2.18 10.52 -14.61
CA GLN A 72 -3.33 11.28 -15.07
C GLN A 72 -4.16 10.49 -16.08
N GLY A 73 -5.42 10.26 -15.76
CA GLY A 73 -6.34 9.50 -16.62
C GLY A 73 -6.03 8.01 -16.72
N LEU A 74 -5.19 7.46 -15.82
CA LEU A 74 -4.89 6.02 -15.78
C LEU A 74 -6.17 5.20 -15.65
N ARG A 75 -6.37 4.22 -16.56
CA ARG A 75 -7.53 3.33 -16.62
C ARG A 75 -7.09 1.88 -16.75
N PRO A 76 -6.65 1.25 -15.67
CA PRO A 76 -6.17 -0.12 -15.71
C PRO A 76 -7.30 -1.10 -15.99
N PRO A 77 -7.08 -2.15 -16.80
CA PRO A 77 -8.09 -3.16 -17.10
C PRO A 77 -8.41 -4.07 -15.92
N LYS A 78 -7.48 -4.17 -14.98
CA LYS A 78 -7.58 -4.92 -13.72
C LYS A 78 -7.31 -4.01 -12.52
N GLY A 79 -6.96 -4.58 -11.36
CA GLY A 79 -6.52 -3.82 -10.20
C GLY A 79 -5.14 -3.18 -10.37
N VAL A 80 -4.80 -2.32 -9.42
CA VAL A 80 -3.49 -1.66 -9.31
C VAL A 80 -2.78 -2.11 -8.06
N LEU A 81 -1.54 -2.57 -8.21
CA LEU A 81 -0.61 -2.80 -7.12
C LEU A 81 0.25 -1.54 -6.93
N LEU A 82 -0.05 -0.78 -5.89
CA LEU A 82 0.68 0.43 -5.52
C LEU A 82 1.90 0.04 -4.68
N VAL A 83 3.10 0.47 -5.10
CA VAL A 83 4.38 0.00 -4.52
C VAL A 83 5.28 1.18 -4.20
N SER A 84 5.82 1.23 -2.97
CA SER A 84 6.73 2.31 -2.57
C SER A 84 7.70 1.90 -1.48
N ASN A 85 8.66 2.79 -1.20
CA ASN A 85 9.41 2.81 0.06
C ASN A 85 8.46 2.96 1.26
N HIS A 86 8.93 2.61 2.47
CA HIS A 86 8.10 2.68 3.68
C HIS A 86 8.75 3.51 4.77
N ARG A 87 8.24 4.71 5.00
CA ARG A 87 8.76 5.65 6.00
C ARG A 87 7.81 5.88 7.16
N THR A 88 6.51 5.99 6.85
CA THR A 88 5.50 6.36 7.83
C THR A 88 4.26 5.47 7.73
N PHE A 89 3.41 5.54 8.74
CA PHE A 89 2.09 4.92 8.72
C PHE A 89 1.16 5.55 7.65
N TRP A 90 1.46 6.78 7.24
CA TRP A 90 0.60 7.58 6.35
C TRP A 90 0.90 7.40 4.87
N ASP A 91 2.00 6.73 4.50
CA ASP A 91 2.51 6.67 3.13
C ASP A 91 1.43 6.28 2.12
N MET A 92 0.72 5.16 2.37
CA MET A 92 -0.32 4.68 1.45
C MET A 92 -1.56 5.59 1.43
N TYR A 93 -1.92 6.18 2.57
CA TYR A 93 -3.09 7.08 2.64
C TYR A 93 -2.85 8.37 1.88
N ILE A 94 -1.65 8.93 1.99
CA ILE A 94 -1.27 10.12 1.26
C ILE A 94 -1.23 9.81 -0.23
N ALA A 95 -0.51 8.78 -0.64
CA ALA A 95 -0.41 8.41 -2.04
C ALA A 95 -1.79 8.13 -2.66
N THR A 96 -2.66 7.37 -1.99
CA THR A 96 -4.01 7.08 -2.50
C THR A 96 -4.88 8.33 -2.55
N SER A 97 -4.79 9.22 -1.56
CA SER A 97 -5.57 10.46 -1.55
C SER A 97 -5.17 11.41 -2.68
N VAL A 98 -3.87 11.48 -3.00
CA VAL A 98 -3.35 12.29 -4.12
C VAL A 98 -3.67 11.62 -5.45
N LEU A 99 -3.49 10.30 -5.57
CA LEU A 99 -3.80 9.56 -6.79
C LEU A 99 -5.26 9.77 -7.23
N GLU A 100 -6.20 9.80 -6.30
CA GLU A 100 -7.62 10.05 -6.59
C GLU A 100 -7.93 11.45 -7.13
N THR A 101 -6.99 12.40 -7.04
CA THR A 101 -7.15 13.71 -7.70
C THR A 101 -6.86 13.63 -9.21
N HIS A 102 -6.15 12.60 -9.64
CA HIS A 102 -5.71 12.41 -11.03
C HIS A 102 -6.45 11.29 -11.75
N THR A 103 -7.13 10.39 -11.01
CA THR A 103 -7.78 9.19 -11.56
C THR A 103 -9.15 8.94 -10.93
N ASP A 104 -10.00 8.21 -11.62
CA ASP A 104 -11.33 7.82 -11.17
C ASP A 104 -11.54 6.29 -11.07
N PHE A 105 -10.47 5.51 -11.29
CA PHE A 105 -10.60 4.05 -11.37
C PHE A 105 -10.75 3.35 -10.02
N ILE A 106 -10.37 4.00 -8.90
CA ILE A 106 -10.33 3.37 -7.58
C ILE A 106 -11.75 3.20 -7.02
N HIS A 107 -12.10 1.96 -6.65
CA HIS A 107 -13.38 1.64 -6.02
C HIS A 107 -13.24 0.80 -4.75
N SER A 108 -12.07 0.24 -4.50
CA SER A 108 -11.76 -0.51 -3.29
C SER A 108 -10.28 -0.50 -2.95
N LEU A 109 -9.99 -0.31 -1.67
CA LEU A 109 -8.64 -0.20 -1.12
C LEU A 109 -8.34 -1.40 -0.22
N TYR A 110 -7.10 -1.90 -0.27
CA TYR A 110 -6.60 -3.00 0.54
C TYR A 110 -5.14 -2.73 0.91
N PHE A 111 -4.82 -2.79 2.20
CA PHE A 111 -3.49 -2.54 2.73
C PHE A 111 -3.07 -3.71 3.63
N PRO A 112 -2.26 -4.66 3.14
CA PRO A 112 -1.72 -5.73 3.99
C PRO A 112 -0.99 -5.14 5.19
N VAL A 113 -1.34 -5.59 6.40
CA VAL A 113 -0.77 -5.07 7.64
C VAL A 113 -0.33 -6.19 8.57
N ARG A 114 0.62 -5.89 9.46
CA ARG A 114 0.99 -6.85 10.51
C ARG A 114 -0.18 -7.14 11.43
N ALA A 115 -0.46 -8.42 11.67
CA ALA A 115 -1.56 -8.87 12.50
C ALA A 115 -1.42 -8.39 13.96
N ARG A 116 -0.20 -8.37 14.47
CA ARG A 116 0.14 -8.14 15.89
C ARG A 116 -0.57 -6.97 16.56
N PHE A 117 -0.88 -5.89 15.85
CA PHE A 117 -1.62 -4.76 16.41
C PHE A 117 -3.09 -4.78 16.00
N PHE A 118 -3.36 -4.97 14.71
CA PHE A 118 -4.70 -4.76 14.14
C PHE A 118 -5.65 -5.96 14.32
N TYR A 119 -5.11 -7.15 14.62
CA TYR A 119 -5.88 -8.40 14.69
C TYR A 119 -5.73 -9.14 16.01
N ASP A 120 -4.75 -8.80 16.85
CA ASP A 120 -4.52 -9.45 18.13
C ASP A 120 -5.28 -8.80 19.28
N HIS A 121 -5.78 -7.57 19.08
CA HIS A 121 -6.42 -6.78 20.12
C HIS A 121 -7.61 -5.97 19.59
N PRO A 122 -8.73 -5.86 20.34
CA PRO A 122 -9.91 -5.09 19.94
C PRO A 122 -9.62 -3.62 19.59
N VAL A 123 -8.72 -2.96 20.31
CA VAL A 123 -8.32 -1.58 20.03
C VAL A 123 -7.69 -1.44 18.64
N GLY A 124 -6.84 -2.39 18.24
CA GLY A 124 -6.25 -2.38 16.91
C GLY A 124 -7.30 -2.52 15.81
N MET A 125 -8.30 -3.35 16.04
CA MET A 125 -9.43 -3.51 15.13
C MET A 125 -10.28 -2.23 15.03
N LEU A 126 -10.53 -1.55 16.17
CA LEU A 126 -11.22 -0.26 16.17
C LEU A 126 -10.42 0.82 15.41
N VAL A 127 -9.11 0.86 15.59
CA VAL A 127 -8.22 1.76 14.82
C VAL A 127 -8.30 1.45 13.33
N ASN A 128 -8.25 0.18 12.93
CA ASN A 128 -8.43 -0.21 11.54
C ASN A 128 -9.79 0.28 10.98
N GLY A 129 -10.87 0.07 11.73
CA GLY A 129 -12.20 0.56 11.37
C GLY A 129 -12.25 2.09 11.22
N ALA A 130 -11.76 2.82 12.21
CA ALA A 130 -11.83 4.28 12.24
C ALA A 130 -10.94 4.98 11.19
N VAL A 131 -9.76 4.44 10.91
CA VAL A 131 -8.76 5.06 10.00
C VAL A 131 -8.98 4.63 8.56
N SER A 132 -9.30 3.36 8.32
CA SER A 132 -9.36 2.78 6.97
C SER A 132 -10.69 2.13 6.61
N GLY A 133 -11.69 2.21 7.50
CA GLY A 133 -12.94 1.47 7.32
C GLY A 133 -12.74 -0.06 7.24
N GLY A 134 -11.67 -0.59 7.83
CA GLY A 134 -11.33 -2.01 7.77
C GLY A 134 -10.52 -2.43 6.54
N SER A 135 -9.99 -1.48 5.76
CA SER A 135 -9.18 -1.77 4.56
C SER A 135 -7.75 -2.21 4.86
N MET A 136 -7.29 -2.16 6.11
CA MET A 136 -6.04 -2.77 6.56
C MET A 136 -6.19 -4.29 6.59
N TRP A 137 -6.16 -4.90 5.42
CA TRP A 137 -6.39 -6.32 5.14
C TRP A 137 -5.62 -6.71 3.86
N PRO A 138 -5.12 -7.95 3.70
CA PRO A 138 -5.15 -9.06 4.66
C PRO A 138 -4.11 -8.91 5.79
N PRO A 139 -4.29 -9.66 6.90
CA PRO A 139 -3.29 -9.71 7.96
C PRO A 139 -2.04 -10.48 7.53
N MET A 140 -0.87 -9.99 7.94
CA MET A 140 0.41 -10.66 7.85
C MET A 140 0.88 -11.00 9.26
N PHE A 141 1.11 -12.28 9.51
CA PHE A 141 1.35 -12.81 10.84
C PHE A 141 2.84 -12.89 11.15
N ASP A 142 3.21 -12.46 12.35
CA ASP A 142 4.56 -12.62 12.89
C ASP A 142 4.71 -13.99 13.60
N GLY A 143 5.94 -14.50 13.63
CA GLY A 143 6.30 -15.71 14.37
C GLY A 143 6.59 -16.93 13.51
N PHE A 144 7.26 -17.90 14.15
CA PHE A 144 7.64 -19.14 13.51
C PHE A 144 6.39 -19.99 13.19
N GLY A 145 6.41 -20.67 12.04
CA GLY A 145 5.34 -21.60 11.61
C GLY A 145 4.14 -20.91 10.96
N ARG A 146 4.15 -19.57 10.77
CA ARG A 146 3.01 -18.85 10.18
C ARG A 146 3.19 -18.49 8.70
N GLN A 147 4.15 -19.14 8.03
CA GLN A 147 4.48 -18.86 6.63
C GLN A 147 3.32 -19.19 5.69
N THR A 148 2.60 -20.29 5.93
CA THR A 148 1.42 -20.70 5.14
C THR A 148 0.33 -19.66 5.21
N MET A 149 0.03 -19.11 6.41
CA MET A 149 -0.94 -18.04 6.56
C MET A 149 -0.51 -16.77 5.81
N ASN A 150 0.78 -16.41 5.85
CA ASN A 150 1.28 -15.27 5.11
C ASN A 150 1.20 -15.49 3.60
N LEU A 151 1.45 -16.69 3.10
CA LEU A 151 1.23 -17.04 1.70
C LEU A 151 -0.25 -16.88 1.32
N THR A 152 -1.17 -17.35 2.15
CA THR A 152 -2.61 -17.14 1.97
C THR A 152 -2.94 -15.65 1.88
N GLY A 153 -2.40 -14.81 2.77
CA GLY A 153 -2.58 -13.35 2.71
C GLY A 153 -2.06 -12.73 1.41
N LEU A 154 -0.89 -13.16 0.93
CA LEU A 154 -0.34 -12.69 -0.35
C LEU A 154 -1.20 -13.15 -1.55
N GLN A 155 -1.71 -14.38 -1.52
CA GLN A 155 -2.66 -14.88 -2.53
C GLN A 155 -3.97 -14.09 -2.51
N GLN A 156 -4.45 -13.68 -1.33
CA GLN A 156 -5.62 -12.80 -1.22
C GLN A 156 -5.38 -11.44 -1.88
N CYS A 157 -4.17 -10.86 -1.74
CA CYS A 157 -3.80 -9.64 -2.46
C CYS A 157 -3.86 -9.82 -3.98
N ALA A 158 -3.27 -10.88 -4.51
CA ALA A 158 -3.31 -11.18 -5.94
C ALA A 158 -4.75 -11.43 -6.43
N HIS A 159 -5.57 -12.11 -5.63
CA HIS A 159 -6.96 -12.39 -5.97
C HIS A 159 -7.79 -11.09 -6.10
N VAL A 160 -7.70 -10.16 -5.14
CA VAL A 160 -8.49 -8.92 -5.23
C VAL A 160 -8.05 -8.02 -6.37
N LEU A 161 -6.78 -8.09 -6.79
CA LEU A 161 -6.24 -7.36 -7.94
C LEU A 161 -6.82 -7.83 -9.29
N ARG A 162 -7.44 -9.01 -9.37
CA ARG A 162 -8.16 -9.45 -10.59
C ARG A 162 -9.37 -8.55 -10.92
N LYS A 163 -9.87 -7.86 -9.91
CA LYS A 163 -11.04 -6.98 -10.06
C LYS A 163 -10.61 -5.57 -10.44
N GLN A 164 -11.13 -5.05 -11.54
CA GLN A 164 -10.97 -3.65 -11.92
C GLN A 164 -11.45 -2.71 -10.78
N GLY A 165 -10.74 -1.64 -10.56
CA GLY A 165 -11.02 -0.68 -9.50
C GLY A 165 -10.53 -1.09 -8.11
N SER A 166 -9.87 -2.24 -7.97
CA SER A 166 -9.18 -2.61 -6.74
C SER A 166 -7.78 -2.01 -6.70
N LEU A 167 -7.39 -1.46 -5.56
CA LEU A 167 -6.03 -1.01 -5.29
C LEU A 167 -5.48 -1.73 -4.07
N VAL A 168 -4.33 -2.38 -4.22
CA VAL A 168 -3.57 -3.00 -3.12
C VAL A 168 -2.28 -2.23 -2.93
N GLY A 169 -2.00 -1.76 -1.72
CA GLY A 169 -0.77 -1.05 -1.39
C GLY A 169 0.23 -1.96 -0.66
N ILE A 170 1.42 -2.15 -1.20
CA ILE A 170 2.47 -2.98 -0.57
C ILE A 170 3.80 -2.24 -0.57
N HIS A 171 4.49 -2.30 0.57
CA HIS A 171 5.87 -1.85 0.71
C HIS A 171 6.82 -3.05 0.62
N PRO A 172 7.75 -3.11 -0.35
CA PRO A 172 8.69 -4.23 -0.50
C PRO A 172 9.56 -4.47 0.73
N GLU A 173 9.82 -3.44 1.52
CA GLU A 173 10.59 -3.51 2.77
C GLU A 173 9.86 -4.27 3.88
N GLY A 174 8.52 -4.33 3.84
CA GLY A 174 7.67 -5.00 4.84
C GLY A 174 7.73 -4.39 6.24
N THR A 175 8.51 -3.33 6.44
CA THR A 175 8.58 -2.54 7.69
C THR A 175 9.17 -1.17 7.39
N ARG A 176 8.90 -0.20 8.27
CA ARG A 176 9.33 1.19 8.09
C ARG A 176 10.83 1.36 8.32
N SER A 177 11.52 2.04 7.40
CA SER A 177 12.82 2.62 7.63
C SER A 177 12.73 3.76 8.65
N LYS A 178 13.72 3.86 9.54
CA LYS A 178 13.76 4.87 10.62
C LYS A 178 14.93 5.83 10.48
N GLY A 179 15.79 5.65 9.46
CA GLY A 179 16.92 6.52 9.20
C GLY A 179 16.48 7.95 8.87
N GLU A 180 17.39 8.91 9.00
CA GLU A 180 17.12 10.32 8.65
C GLU A 180 17.17 10.53 7.15
N ASP A 181 18.04 9.82 6.44
CA ASP A 181 18.12 9.87 4.98
C ASP A 181 16.88 9.27 4.35
N PRO A 182 16.12 10.03 3.55
CA PRO A 182 14.95 9.52 2.84
C PRO A 182 15.25 8.41 1.84
N LEU A 183 16.51 8.27 1.40
CA LEU A 183 16.98 7.22 0.50
C LEU A 183 17.53 5.99 1.24
N GLU A 184 17.58 5.99 2.56
CA GLU A 184 17.94 4.81 3.34
C GLU A 184 16.78 3.81 3.37
N PHE A 185 16.77 2.89 2.40
CA PHE A 185 15.78 1.84 2.32
C PHE A 185 16.21 0.59 3.07
N LEU A 186 15.25 -0.13 3.64
CA LEU A 186 15.51 -1.46 4.19
C LEU A 186 15.57 -2.50 3.07
N LYS A 187 16.12 -3.66 3.38
CA LYS A 187 16.20 -4.78 2.42
C LYS A 187 14.81 -5.23 1.99
N ALA A 188 14.62 -5.42 0.69
CA ALA A 188 13.39 -5.98 0.16
C ALA A 188 13.09 -7.36 0.73
N ARG A 189 11.80 -7.69 0.87
CA ARG A 189 11.28 -9.00 1.22
C ARG A 189 10.53 -9.60 0.04
N GLY A 190 10.63 -10.91 -0.16
CA GLY A 190 10.07 -11.60 -1.32
C GLY A 190 8.53 -11.63 -1.40
N GLY A 191 7.82 -11.05 -0.43
CA GLY A 191 6.35 -11.07 -0.38
C GLY A 191 5.71 -10.46 -1.62
N ILE A 192 6.17 -9.27 -2.03
CA ILE A 192 5.62 -8.61 -3.23
C ILE A 192 5.90 -9.40 -4.52
N GLY A 193 7.07 -10.02 -4.64
CA GLY A 193 7.39 -10.88 -5.79
C GLY A 193 6.44 -12.07 -5.89
N ARG A 194 6.06 -12.67 -4.75
CA ARG A 194 5.05 -13.74 -4.71
C ARG A 194 3.65 -13.25 -5.10
N VAL A 195 3.27 -12.03 -4.72
CA VAL A 195 2.01 -11.43 -5.16
C VAL A 195 2.01 -11.28 -6.68
N LEU A 196 3.07 -10.72 -7.25
CA LEU A 196 3.20 -10.51 -8.69
C LEU A 196 3.14 -11.82 -9.48
N GLN A 197 3.85 -12.87 -9.02
CA GLN A 197 3.81 -14.20 -9.63
C GLN A 197 2.42 -14.86 -9.62
N ALA A 198 1.54 -14.42 -8.71
CA ALA A 198 0.17 -14.92 -8.58
C ALA A 198 -0.88 -13.99 -9.23
N CYS A 199 -0.47 -12.82 -9.73
CA CYS A 199 -1.35 -11.84 -10.34
C CYS A 199 -1.72 -12.20 -11.79
N ASP A 200 -2.85 -11.65 -12.23
CA ASP A 200 -3.23 -11.60 -13.63
C ASP A 200 -2.23 -10.71 -14.41
N PRO A 201 -1.81 -11.07 -15.62
CA PRO A 201 -0.87 -10.28 -16.43
C PRO A 201 -1.31 -8.85 -16.72
N ASP A 202 -2.61 -8.58 -16.69
CA ASP A 202 -3.19 -7.26 -16.92
C ASP A 202 -3.26 -6.36 -15.67
N VAL A 203 -2.83 -6.84 -14.51
CA VAL A 203 -2.65 -6.02 -13.31
C VAL A 203 -1.55 -4.99 -13.56
N VAL A 204 -1.78 -3.77 -13.10
CA VAL A 204 -0.82 -2.68 -13.21
C VAL A 204 -0.07 -2.51 -11.90
N VAL A 205 1.24 -2.49 -11.95
CA VAL A 205 2.14 -2.08 -10.86
C VAL A 205 2.40 -0.59 -11.00
N LEU A 206 2.05 0.19 -9.99
CA LEU A 206 2.31 1.63 -9.96
C LEU A 206 3.34 1.92 -8.86
N PRO A 207 4.62 2.12 -9.21
CA PRO A 207 5.63 2.51 -8.26
C PRO A 207 5.49 3.99 -7.92
N TYR A 208 5.78 4.34 -6.67
CA TYR A 208 5.94 5.73 -6.25
C TYR A 208 6.99 5.85 -5.15
N PHE A 209 7.52 7.05 -4.99
CA PHE A 209 8.41 7.43 -3.90
C PHE A 209 7.74 8.48 -3.02
N LEU A 210 7.87 8.35 -1.70
CA LEU A 210 7.36 9.33 -0.74
C LEU A 210 8.38 9.61 0.36
N ALA A 211 8.62 10.90 0.63
CA ALA A 211 9.50 11.36 1.70
C ALA A 211 9.01 12.67 2.34
N GLY A 212 9.68 13.12 3.39
CA GLY A 212 9.40 14.41 4.05
C GLY A 212 8.35 14.36 5.16
N LEU A 213 7.96 13.15 5.60
CA LEU A 213 6.99 12.93 6.67
C LEU A 213 7.58 12.16 7.85
N SER A 214 7.04 12.42 9.04
CA SER A 214 7.30 11.64 10.23
C SER A 214 6.03 10.92 10.73
N ASN A 215 6.19 10.01 11.69
CA ASN A 215 5.04 9.35 12.34
C ASN A 215 4.29 10.25 13.33
N ALA A 216 4.79 11.46 13.62
CA ALA A 216 4.18 12.43 14.52
C ALA A 216 3.09 13.24 13.79
N PHE A 217 1.97 12.60 13.48
CA PHE A 217 0.90 13.16 12.64
C PHE A 217 0.48 14.59 13.05
N VAL A 218 0.23 14.84 14.33
CA VAL A 218 -0.18 16.17 14.83
C VAL A 218 0.90 17.22 14.53
N LYS A 219 2.18 16.86 14.62
CA LYS A 219 3.30 17.72 14.26
C LYS A 219 3.27 18.04 12.77
N GLU A 220 3.05 17.03 11.93
CA GLU A 220 2.98 17.18 10.47
C GLU A 220 1.84 18.10 10.04
N VAL A 221 0.64 17.92 10.61
CA VAL A 221 -0.51 18.80 10.37
C VAL A 221 -0.18 20.25 10.77
N ARG A 222 0.37 20.46 11.98
CA ARG A 222 0.76 21.81 12.42
C ARG A 222 1.77 22.46 11.50
N GLN A 223 2.77 21.72 11.03
CA GLN A 223 3.78 22.23 10.11
C GLN A 223 3.17 22.65 8.78
N ASN A 224 2.17 21.92 8.28
CA ASN A 224 1.50 22.26 7.02
C ASN A 224 0.77 23.61 7.08
N PHE A 225 0.23 23.99 8.24
CA PHE A 225 -0.53 25.22 8.42
C PHE A 225 0.30 26.43 8.92
N ARG A 226 1.61 26.28 9.08
CA ARG A 226 2.50 27.40 9.39
C ARG A 226 2.68 28.35 8.20
N PRO A 227 3.08 29.61 8.47
CA PRO A 227 3.49 30.54 7.39
C PRO A 227 4.56 29.91 6.48
N ALA A 228 4.64 30.32 5.22
CA ALA A 228 5.49 29.69 4.19
C ALA A 228 6.93 29.51 4.68
N GLY A 229 7.67 30.37 5.17
CA GLY A 229 9.06 30.21 5.61
C GLY A 229 9.25 29.40 6.91
N GLN A 230 8.17 28.93 7.56
CA GLN A 230 8.21 28.18 8.83
C GLN A 230 7.64 26.75 8.71
N ARG A 231 7.27 26.34 7.50
CA ARG A 231 6.77 24.99 7.24
C ARG A 231 7.92 23.99 7.36
N GLY A 232 7.61 22.78 7.82
CA GLY A 232 8.59 21.69 7.83
C GLY A 232 9.07 21.31 6.43
N LEU A 233 9.89 20.27 6.34
CA LEU A 233 10.42 19.78 5.06
C LEU A 233 9.31 19.57 4.02
N PRO A 234 9.59 19.77 2.72
CA PRO A 234 8.67 19.40 1.65
C PRO A 234 8.28 17.92 1.76
N ILE A 235 7.04 17.63 1.41
CA ILE A 235 6.56 16.26 1.25
C ILE A 235 6.71 15.92 -0.23
N THR A 236 7.72 15.15 -0.57
CA THR A 236 8.02 14.78 -1.95
C THR A 236 7.27 13.50 -2.30
N LEU A 237 6.37 13.58 -3.27
CA LEU A 237 5.67 12.44 -3.87
C LEU A 237 6.02 12.36 -5.35
N SER A 238 6.62 11.26 -5.77
CA SER A 238 6.96 11.06 -7.18
C SER A 238 6.34 9.78 -7.71
N TRP A 239 5.58 9.88 -8.80
CA TRP A 239 4.98 8.75 -9.49
C TRP A 239 5.95 8.14 -10.50
N GLY A 240 6.14 6.83 -10.45
CA GLY A 240 6.89 6.10 -11.46
C GLY A 240 6.02 5.70 -12.65
N THR A 241 6.65 5.17 -13.68
CA THR A 241 5.94 4.65 -14.85
C THR A 241 5.13 3.41 -14.47
N PRO A 242 3.82 3.37 -14.77
CA PRO A 242 3.03 2.16 -14.59
C PRO A 242 3.59 1.00 -15.42
N LEU A 243 3.66 -0.19 -14.83
CA LEU A 243 4.16 -1.43 -15.45
C LEU A 243 3.03 -2.45 -15.47
N ARG A 244 2.87 -3.21 -16.55
CA ARG A 244 1.97 -4.36 -16.53
C ARG A 244 2.70 -5.57 -15.96
N VAL A 245 1.98 -6.35 -15.15
CA VAL A 245 2.55 -7.60 -14.58
C VAL A 245 3.04 -8.53 -15.69
N GLY A 246 2.32 -8.63 -16.80
CA GLY A 246 2.70 -9.46 -17.95
C GLY A 246 3.99 -9.04 -18.67
N ASP A 247 4.47 -7.81 -18.44
CA ASP A 247 5.72 -7.31 -19.04
C ASP A 247 6.94 -7.53 -18.10
N LEU A 248 6.71 -8.07 -16.89
CA LEU A 248 7.76 -8.32 -15.91
C LEU A 248 8.33 -9.74 -16.07
N ASP A 249 9.64 -9.88 -15.90
CA ASP A 249 10.30 -11.19 -15.81
C ASP A 249 10.04 -11.83 -14.44
N LEU A 250 8.98 -12.62 -14.32
CA LEU A 250 8.51 -13.26 -13.10
C LEU A 250 9.00 -14.70 -12.91
N ASP A 251 9.75 -15.26 -13.84
CA ASP A 251 10.32 -16.61 -13.74
C ASP A 251 11.49 -16.67 -12.75
N ARG A 252 11.89 -15.51 -12.23
CA ARG A 252 12.95 -15.36 -11.24
C ARG A 252 12.45 -15.53 -9.81
N ALA A 253 13.39 -15.74 -8.89
CA ALA A 253 13.05 -15.83 -7.47
C ALA A 253 12.27 -14.59 -6.98
N PRO A 254 11.20 -14.72 -6.16
CA PRO A 254 10.36 -13.60 -5.70
C PRO A 254 11.15 -12.47 -5.05
N ILE A 255 12.26 -12.81 -4.37
CA ILE A 255 13.13 -11.81 -3.73
C ILE A 255 13.91 -10.96 -4.74
N VAL A 256 14.23 -11.52 -5.91
CA VAL A 256 14.91 -10.79 -6.99
C VAL A 256 13.98 -9.75 -7.58
N VAL A 257 12.75 -10.15 -7.92
CA VAL A 257 11.70 -9.25 -8.41
C VAL A 257 11.44 -8.11 -7.41
N ALA A 258 11.33 -8.42 -6.12
CA ALA A 258 11.13 -7.44 -5.07
C ALA A 258 12.29 -6.43 -4.95
N ARG A 259 13.55 -6.88 -5.12
CA ARG A 259 14.74 -6.02 -5.10
C ARG A 259 14.78 -5.07 -6.29
N GLU A 260 14.41 -5.52 -7.46
CA GLU A 260 14.39 -4.68 -8.66
C GLU A 260 13.34 -3.59 -8.57
N LEU A 261 12.14 -3.92 -8.10
CA LEU A 261 11.11 -2.92 -7.84
C LEU A 261 11.59 -1.88 -6.82
N LEU A 262 12.21 -2.34 -5.73
CA LEU A 262 12.71 -1.42 -4.71
C LEU A 262 13.87 -0.55 -5.23
N ALA A 263 14.74 -1.10 -6.07
CA ALA A 263 15.80 -0.34 -6.74
C ALA A 263 15.22 0.72 -7.69
N GLY A 264 14.18 0.39 -8.46
CA GLY A 264 13.48 1.37 -9.30
C GLY A 264 12.86 2.50 -8.49
N ILE A 265 12.27 2.20 -7.32
CA ILE A 265 11.73 3.22 -6.41
C ILE A 265 12.87 4.08 -5.82
N HIS A 266 14.03 3.51 -5.54
CA HIS A 266 15.19 4.24 -5.05
C HIS A 266 15.69 5.24 -6.11
N GLU A 267 15.80 4.82 -7.38
CA GLU A 267 16.17 5.72 -8.48
C GLU A 267 15.13 6.84 -8.67
N LEU A 268 13.83 6.50 -8.60
CA LEU A 268 12.76 7.48 -8.65
C LEU A 268 12.90 8.51 -7.52
N GLY A 269 13.21 8.06 -6.31
CA GLY A 269 13.44 8.92 -5.15
C GLY A 269 14.66 9.83 -5.32
N ARG A 270 15.76 9.28 -5.86
CA ARG A 270 16.98 10.05 -6.14
C ARG A 270 16.69 11.18 -7.13
N ALA A 271 16.00 10.89 -8.23
CA ALA A 271 15.61 11.90 -9.20
C ALA A 271 14.69 12.97 -8.58
N ALA A 272 13.65 12.53 -7.86
CA ALA A 272 12.69 13.44 -7.24
C ALA A 272 13.32 14.38 -6.21
N LEU A 273 14.31 13.93 -5.44
CA LEU A 273 15.00 14.74 -4.44
C LEU A 273 16.06 15.67 -5.06
N ALA A 274 16.62 15.30 -6.21
CA ALA A 274 17.53 16.18 -6.96
C ALA A 274 16.79 17.39 -7.56
N ASP A 275 15.55 17.16 -8.01
CA ASP A 275 14.68 18.19 -8.61
C ASP A 275 13.88 18.98 -7.55
N ALA A 276 13.87 18.52 -6.30
CA ALA A 276 13.13 19.22 -5.25
C ALA A 276 13.72 20.62 -4.98
N PRO A 277 12.87 21.65 -4.85
CA PRO A 277 13.36 22.99 -4.53
C PRO A 277 14.17 22.94 -3.23
N LYS A 278 15.45 23.30 -3.32
CA LYS A 278 16.29 23.48 -2.13
C LYS A 278 15.63 24.59 -1.31
N LEU A 279 15.19 24.25 -0.10
CA LEU A 279 14.72 25.26 0.86
C LEU A 279 15.88 26.24 1.12
N MET A 280 15.81 27.42 0.55
CA MET A 280 16.65 28.55 0.94
C MET A 280 16.22 29.08 2.30
#